data_b86931e74d99c2e6246cb1b889134001
#
_entry.id   b86931e74d99c2e6246cb1b889134001
#
_cell.length_a   1.000
_cell.length_b   1.000
_cell.length_c   1.000
_cell.angle_alpha   90.00
_cell.angle_beta   90.00
_cell.angle_gamma   90.00
#
_symmetry.space_group_name_H-M   'P 1'
#
loop_
_entity.id
_entity.type
_entity.pdbx_description
1 polymer ?
#
loop_
_entity_poly.entity_id
_entity_poly.type
_entity_poly.pdbx_seq_one_letter_code
_entity_poly.pdbx_strand_id
1 'polypeptide(L)'
;MRVREVVTGHDAKGRAVVARDEQIDGMPIPGLGELAVLWSADEPATYPNARNNPGGTALFPPVGGVRFVMATYSPGEFVASGDVPEMHIEEGDKPGMHRTDSTDFGVLISGKLALDLGDGAEVLLSPGDVVVQNGTRHRWRVVGDVPATMAAFIIGAHRL
;
A
#
# COMPACT_ATOMS: atom_id res chain seq x y z
N MET A 1 -8.96 -10.58 5.17
CA MET A 1 -9.65 -9.42 4.51
C MET A 1 -10.13 -9.85 3.13
N ARG A 2 -11.31 -9.34 2.69
CA ARG A 2 -11.85 -9.62 1.34
C ARG A 2 -12.39 -8.32 0.75
N VAL A 3 -11.94 -7.96 -0.46
CA VAL A 3 -12.23 -6.67 -1.10
C VAL A 3 -12.89 -6.94 -2.46
N ARG A 4 -14.06 -6.33 -2.72
CA ARG A 4 -14.65 -6.35 -4.07
C ARG A 4 -13.93 -5.33 -4.94
N GLU A 5 -13.38 -5.80 -6.04
CA GLU A 5 -12.73 -4.97 -7.04
C GLU A 5 -13.59 -4.92 -8.30
N VAL A 6 -13.88 -3.72 -8.78
CA VAL A 6 -14.58 -3.49 -10.04
C VAL A 6 -13.64 -2.74 -10.98
N VAL A 7 -13.32 -3.34 -12.12
CA VAL A 7 -12.46 -2.74 -13.14
C VAL A 7 -13.29 -2.43 -14.38
N THR A 8 -13.19 -1.21 -14.85
CA THR A 8 -13.83 -0.78 -16.11
C THR A 8 -12.85 -0.92 -17.27
N GLY A 9 -13.37 -1.03 -18.49
CA GLY A 9 -12.57 -1.14 -19.70
C GLY A 9 -13.39 -0.78 -20.93
N HIS A 10 -12.87 -1.12 -22.11
CA HIS A 10 -13.53 -0.88 -23.39
C HIS A 10 -13.72 -2.19 -24.17
N ASP A 11 -14.84 -2.32 -24.84
CA ASP A 11 -15.04 -3.42 -25.80
C ASP A 11 -14.33 -3.12 -27.14
N ALA A 12 -14.41 -4.06 -28.08
CA ALA A 12 -13.80 -3.91 -29.40
C ALA A 12 -14.34 -2.74 -30.24
N LYS A 13 -15.45 -2.14 -29.80
CA LYS A 13 -16.06 -0.96 -30.43
C LYS A 13 -15.77 0.33 -29.66
N GLY A 14 -14.90 0.27 -28.65
CA GLY A 14 -14.55 1.41 -27.80
C GLY A 14 -15.62 1.80 -26.77
N ARG A 15 -16.64 0.99 -26.54
CA ARG A 15 -17.69 1.28 -25.55
C ARG A 15 -17.22 0.89 -24.16
N ALA A 16 -17.55 1.71 -23.17
CA ALA A 16 -17.26 1.40 -21.76
C ALA A 16 -18.01 0.14 -21.30
N VAL A 17 -17.30 -0.74 -20.60
CA VAL A 17 -17.82 -1.99 -20.04
C VAL A 17 -17.23 -2.23 -18.64
N VAL A 18 -17.93 -3.04 -17.85
CA VAL A 18 -17.29 -3.66 -16.68
C VAL A 18 -16.39 -4.78 -17.20
N ALA A 19 -15.09 -4.64 -17.07
CA ALA A 19 -14.12 -5.61 -17.54
C ALA A 19 -13.94 -6.75 -16.53
N ARG A 20 -14.02 -6.43 -15.22
CA ARG A 20 -13.91 -7.38 -14.11
C ARG A 20 -14.73 -6.90 -12.91
N ASP A 21 -15.34 -7.83 -12.21
CA ASP A 21 -16.05 -7.61 -10.93
C ASP A 21 -15.81 -8.85 -10.07
N GLU A 22 -14.83 -8.77 -9.17
CA GLU A 22 -14.31 -9.94 -8.46
C GLU A 22 -14.06 -9.62 -6.98
N GLN A 23 -13.93 -10.67 -6.19
CA GLN A 23 -13.49 -10.60 -4.82
C GLN A 23 -12.00 -10.91 -4.76
N ILE A 24 -11.22 -9.99 -4.21
CA ILE A 24 -9.78 -10.14 -3.97
C ILE A 24 -9.58 -10.51 -2.51
N ASP A 25 -9.00 -11.66 -2.26
CA ASP A 25 -8.64 -12.09 -0.91
C ASP A 25 -7.28 -11.50 -0.52
N GLY A 26 -7.21 -10.97 0.70
CA GLY A 26 -5.95 -10.52 1.28
C GLY A 26 -5.05 -11.70 1.62
N MET A 27 -3.77 -11.54 1.40
CA MET A 27 -2.73 -12.48 1.80
C MET A 27 -2.21 -12.12 3.19
N PRO A 28 -2.00 -13.09 4.08
CA PRO A 28 -1.37 -12.82 5.37
C PRO A 28 0.09 -12.42 5.15
N ILE A 29 0.48 -11.33 5.77
CA ILE A 29 1.87 -10.84 5.80
C ILE A 29 2.36 -10.92 7.25
N PRO A 30 3.34 -11.78 7.55
CA PRO A 30 3.89 -11.91 8.89
C PRO A 30 4.34 -10.56 9.45
N GLY A 31 3.94 -10.24 10.68
CA GLY A 31 4.26 -8.98 11.33
C GLY A 31 3.41 -7.77 10.91
N LEU A 32 2.69 -7.83 9.79
CA LEU A 32 1.79 -6.77 9.34
C LEU A 32 0.33 -7.09 9.71
N GLY A 33 -0.17 -8.22 9.21
CA GLY A 33 -1.57 -8.60 9.21
C GLY A 33 -1.96 -9.17 7.85
N GLU A 34 -2.70 -8.42 7.03
CA GLU A 34 -3.10 -8.86 5.69
C GLU A 34 -2.86 -7.75 4.65
N LEU A 35 -2.54 -8.16 3.43
CA LEU A 35 -2.38 -7.26 2.28
C LEU A 35 -3.16 -7.78 1.08
N ALA A 36 -4.04 -6.96 0.51
CA ALA A 36 -4.65 -7.18 -0.79
C ALA A 36 -4.05 -6.23 -1.82
N VAL A 37 -3.42 -6.77 -2.86
CA VAL A 37 -2.95 -5.99 -4.00
C VAL A 37 -4.09 -5.92 -5.00
N LEU A 38 -4.69 -4.73 -5.13
CA LEU A 38 -5.85 -4.49 -6.00
C LEU A 38 -5.40 -4.16 -7.42
N TRP A 39 -4.34 -3.36 -7.56
CA TRP A 39 -3.78 -3.01 -8.86
C TRP A 39 -2.27 -2.88 -8.78
N SER A 40 -1.57 -3.36 -9.81
CA SER A 40 -0.13 -3.17 -9.92
C SER A 40 0.30 -3.02 -11.38
N ALA A 41 1.22 -2.09 -11.61
CA ALA A 41 1.89 -1.89 -12.89
C ALA A 41 3.31 -1.39 -12.62
N ASP A 42 4.28 -1.91 -13.36
CA ASP A 42 5.68 -1.47 -13.27
C ASP A 42 5.99 -0.34 -14.25
N GLU A 43 5.13 -0.13 -15.24
CA GLU A 43 5.24 0.94 -16.23
C GLU A 43 4.17 2.02 -15.98
N PRO A 44 4.39 3.25 -16.45
CA PRO A 44 3.37 4.30 -16.43
C PRO A 44 2.06 3.84 -17.07
N ALA A 45 0.95 4.27 -16.48
CA ALA A 45 -0.37 3.89 -16.96
C ALA A 45 -0.60 4.33 -18.40
N THR A 46 -1.17 3.45 -19.22
CA THR A 46 -1.60 3.74 -20.59
C THR A 46 -3.12 3.63 -20.71
N TYR A 47 -3.70 4.36 -21.66
CA TYR A 47 -5.12 4.39 -21.91
C TYR A 47 -5.40 4.38 -23.44
N PRO A 48 -6.33 3.56 -23.92
CA PRO A 48 -6.97 2.45 -23.23
C PRO A 48 -5.96 1.32 -22.95
N ASN A 49 -6.05 0.71 -21.79
CA ASN A 49 -5.20 -0.43 -21.45
C ASN A 49 -5.94 -1.77 -21.65
N ALA A 50 -5.18 -2.86 -21.57
CA ALA A 50 -5.77 -4.19 -21.50
C ALA A 50 -6.66 -4.31 -20.25
N ARG A 51 -7.70 -5.14 -20.33
CA ARG A 51 -8.72 -5.34 -19.29
C ARG A 51 -8.21 -5.98 -18.00
N ASN A 52 -6.93 -6.36 -17.96
CA ASN A 52 -6.34 -7.08 -16.84
C ASN A 52 -5.38 -6.17 -16.09
N ASN A 53 -5.25 -6.44 -14.80
CA ASN A 53 -4.16 -5.91 -13.99
C ASN A 53 -2.82 -6.28 -14.66
N PRO A 54 -1.98 -5.31 -15.04
CA PRO A 54 -0.71 -5.60 -15.73
C PRO A 54 0.24 -6.46 -14.90
N GLY A 55 0.06 -6.44 -13.57
CA GLY A 55 0.94 -7.10 -12.64
C GLY A 55 2.19 -6.25 -12.32
N GLY A 56 2.86 -6.63 -11.25
CA GLY A 56 4.12 -6.04 -10.80
C GLY A 56 5.06 -7.16 -10.33
N THR A 57 6.36 -6.91 -10.45
CA THR A 57 7.39 -7.89 -10.10
C THR A 57 7.82 -7.83 -8.64
N ALA A 58 7.51 -6.72 -7.95
CA ALA A 58 7.89 -6.44 -6.58
C ALA A 58 6.74 -5.87 -5.76
N LEU A 59 6.90 -5.87 -4.43
CA LEU A 59 5.89 -5.31 -3.51
C LEU A 59 5.74 -3.80 -3.69
N PHE A 60 6.86 -3.08 -3.83
CA PHE A 60 6.86 -1.66 -4.13
C PHE A 60 7.17 -1.41 -5.61
N PRO A 61 6.58 -0.38 -6.22
CA PRO A 61 6.74 -0.15 -7.65
C PRO A 61 8.11 0.44 -8.00
N PRO A 62 8.66 0.11 -9.18
CA PRO A 62 9.78 0.87 -9.73
C PRO A 62 9.35 2.30 -10.07
N VAL A 63 10.31 3.15 -10.42
CA VAL A 63 10.04 4.54 -10.80
C VAL A 63 8.99 4.64 -11.90
N GLY A 64 7.92 5.40 -11.65
CA GLY A 64 6.78 5.56 -12.55
C GLY A 64 5.76 4.42 -12.52
N GLY A 65 6.09 3.31 -11.87
CA GLY A 65 5.15 2.24 -11.60
C GLY A 65 4.18 2.59 -10.48
N VAL A 66 3.14 1.78 -10.31
CA VAL A 66 2.08 2.01 -9.32
C VAL A 66 1.68 0.73 -8.61
N ARG A 67 1.24 0.87 -7.36
CA ARG A 67 0.51 -0.15 -6.59
C ARG A 67 -0.73 0.49 -5.97
N PHE A 68 -1.85 -0.18 -6.05
CA PHE A 68 -3.03 0.12 -5.25
C PHE A 68 -3.29 -1.06 -4.34
N VAL A 69 -3.20 -0.84 -3.05
CA VAL A 69 -3.27 -1.88 -2.05
C VAL A 69 -4.28 -1.55 -0.96
N MET A 70 -4.76 -2.57 -0.29
CA MET A 70 -5.45 -2.44 0.98
C MET A 70 -4.69 -3.28 2.01
N ALA A 71 -4.23 -2.64 3.07
CA ALA A 71 -3.47 -3.27 4.15
C ALA A 71 -4.28 -3.25 5.44
N THR A 72 -4.38 -4.38 6.12
CA THR A 72 -4.89 -4.48 7.49
C THR A 72 -3.72 -4.74 8.42
N TYR A 73 -3.50 -3.81 9.33
CA TYR A 73 -2.48 -3.87 10.36
C TYR A 73 -3.05 -4.54 11.60
N SER A 74 -2.40 -5.57 12.09
CA SER A 74 -2.75 -6.23 13.34
C SER A 74 -2.22 -5.47 14.55
N PRO A 75 -2.90 -5.52 15.71
CA PRO A 75 -2.35 -5.00 16.95
C PRO A 75 -1.01 -5.64 17.29
N GLY A 76 -0.11 -4.85 17.86
CA GLY A 76 1.27 -5.24 18.15
C GLY A 76 2.27 -4.42 17.36
N GLU A 77 3.53 -4.79 17.46
CA GLU A 77 4.59 -4.13 16.68
C GLU A 77 4.66 -4.75 15.28
N PHE A 78 4.63 -3.89 14.27
CA PHE A 78 4.97 -4.29 12.91
C PHE A 78 6.46 -4.62 12.86
N VAL A 79 6.76 -5.87 12.62
CA VAL A 79 8.11 -6.31 12.32
C VAL A 79 8.08 -6.82 10.89
N ALA A 80 8.65 -6.09 9.95
CA ALA A 80 8.86 -6.62 8.62
C ALA A 80 9.64 -7.92 8.73
N SER A 81 9.00 -9.04 8.50
CA SER A 81 9.66 -10.33 8.47
C SER A 81 9.91 -10.69 7.01
N GLY A 82 11.17 -10.78 6.65
CA GLY A 82 11.61 -11.09 5.32
C GLY A 82 12.43 -9.97 4.70
N ASP A 83 13.22 -10.35 3.73
CA ASP A 83 13.97 -9.40 2.91
C ASP A 83 13.02 -8.82 1.85
N VAL A 84 12.65 -7.56 2.01
CA VAL A 84 11.93 -6.77 1.02
C VAL A 84 12.93 -5.77 0.45
N PRO A 85 13.53 -6.07 -0.71
CA PRO A 85 14.66 -5.29 -1.23
C PRO A 85 14.37 -3.80 -1.43
N GLU A 86 13.11 -3.44 -1.65
CA GLU A 86 12.67 -2.06 -1.86
C GLU A 86 12.48 -1.28 -0.55
N MET A 87 12.54 -1.96 0.60
CA MET A 87 12.49 -1.32 1.92
C MET A 87 13.89 -1.02 2.41
N HIS A 88 14.21 0.24 2.53
CA HIS A 88 15.49 0.69 3.08
C HIS A 88 15.38 0.80 4.61
N ILE A 89 16.09 -0.08 5.29
CA ILE A 89 16.18 -0.14 6.76
C ILE A 89 17.61 0.26 7.15
N GLU A 90 17.75 1.12 8.15
CA GLU A 90 19.05 1.59 8.63
C GLU A 90 19.46 0.87 9.92
N GLU A 91 20.76 0.74 10.15
CA GLU A 91 21.27 0.15 11.38
C GLU A 91 20.82 0.97 12.61
N GLY A 92 20.27 0.29 13.61
CA GLY A 92 19.71 0.93 14.80
C GLY A 92 18.26 1.38 14.68
N ASP A 93 17.61 1.13 13.56
CA ASP A 93 16.19 1.39 13.40
C ASP A 93 15.33 0.59 14.38
N LYS A 94 14.27 1.22 14.87
CA LYS A 94 13.22 0.50 15.60
C LYS A 94 12.58 -0.55 14.69
N PRO A 95 12.11 -1.68 15.23
CA PRO A 95 11.38 -2.68 14.42
C PRO A 95 10.26 -2.05 13.60
N GLY A 96 10.21 -2.38 12.31
CA GLY A 96 9.22 -1.86 11.35
C GLY A 96 9.52 -0.47 10.79
N MET A 97 10.55 0.21 11.24
CA MET A 97 10.99 1.48 10.66
C MET A 97 11.65 1.23 9.31
N HIS A 98 11.20 1.93 8.29
CA HIS A 98 11.71 1.80 6.94
C HIS A 98 11.39 3.05 6.10
N ARG A 99 11.93 3.09 4.91
CA ARG A 99 11.51 4.00 3.83
C ARG A 99 11.50 3.27 2.51
N THR A 100 10.79 3.80 1.54
CA THR A 100 10.71 3.32 0.16
C THR A 100 10.98 4.48 -0.80
N ASP A 101 11.46 4.18 -2.00
CA ASP A 101 11.65 5.19 -3.05
C ASP A 101 10.32 5.38 -3.78
N SER A 102 9.35 5.98 -3.06
CA SER A 102 7.98 6.19 -3.53
C SER A 102 7.34 7.42 -2.92
N THR A 103 6.24 7.84 -3.51
CA THR A 103 5.27 8.74 -2.88
C THR A 103 3.97 7.97 -2.73
N ASP A 104 3.48 7.87 -1.49
CA ASP A 104 2.31 7.07 -1.16
C ASP A 104 1.17 7.98 -0.70
N PHE A 105 -0.03 7.66 -1.15
CA PHE A 105 -1.27 8.33 -0.76
C PHE A 105 -2.13 7.33 -0.02
N GLY A 106 -2.25 7.48 1.30
CA GLY A 106 -3.00 6.58 2.15
C GLY A 106 -4.26 7.23 2.71
N VAL A 107 -5.33 6.45 2.84
CA VAL A 107 -6.51 6.83 3.61
C VAL A 107 -6.83 5.75 4.63
N LEU A 108 -6.94 6.12 5.90
CA LEU A 108 -7.34 5.19 6.94
C LEU A 108 -8.86 4.93 6.84
N ILE A 109 -9.21 3.66 6.63
CA ILE A 109 -10.60 3.21 6.47
C ILE A 109 -11.22 2.88 7.83
N SER A 110 -10.46 2.15 8.68
CA SER A 110 -10.95 1.73 9.99
C SER A 110 -9.80 1.54 10.99
N GLY A 111 -10.14 1.48 12.27
CA GLY A 111 -9.17 1.36 13.35
C GLY A 111 -8.46 2.70 13.64
N LYS A 112 -7.31 2.63 14.29
CA LYS A 112 -6.44 3.78 14.58
C LYS A 112 -4.99 3.41 14.32
N LEU A 113 -4.26 4.26 13.62
CA LEU A 113 -2.82 4.09 13.37
C LEU A 113 -2.04 5.27 13.94
N ALA A 114 -0.89 4.96 14.49
CA ALA A 114 0.16 5.94 14.76
C ALA A 114 1.21 5.85 13.64
N LEU A 115 1.49 6.97 13.01
CA LEU A 115 2.63 7.18 12.12
C LEU A 115 3.79 7.71 12.94
N ASP A 116 4.80 6.88 13.17
CA ASP A 116 6.04 7.26 13.88
C ASP A 116 7.11 7.59 12.82
N LEU A 117 7.61 8.81 12.84
CA LEU A 117 8.66 9.29 11.93
C LEU A 117 10.07 9.16 12.52
N GLY A 118 10.20 8.51 13.69
CA GLY A 118 11.43 8.52 14.47
C GLY A 118 11.55 9.81 15.30
N ASP A 119 12.67 10.03 15.95
CA ASP A 119 13.01 11.25 16.68
C ASP A 119 11.90 11.84 17.60
N GLY A 120 10.93 11.01 18.01
CA GLY A 120 9.81 11.39 18.85
C GLY A 120 8.61 12.03 18.12
N ALA A 121 8.67 12.21 16.81
CA ALA A 121 7.54 12.70 16.04
C ALA A 121 6.56 11.56 15.72
N GLU A 122 5.37 11.62 16.32
CA GLU A 122 4.29 10.65 16.09
C GLU A 122 2.98 11.39 15.78
N VAL A 123 2.25 10.92 14.76
CA VAL A 123 0.93 11.43 14.37
C VAL A 123 -0.10 10.32 14.49
N LEU A 124 -1.19 10.60 15.20
CA LEU A 124 -2.33 9.67 15.31
C LEU A 124 -3.31 9.91 14.19
N LEU A 125 -3.68 8.83 13.50
CA LEU A 125 -4.67 8.83 12.43
C LEU A 125 -5.94 8.11 12.86
N SER A 126 -7.07 8.68 12.45
CA SER A 126 -8.43 8.18 12.62
C SER A 126 -9.06 7.88 11.25
N PRO A 127 -10.14 7.08 11.19
CA PRO A 127 -10.82 6.80 9.92
C PRO A 127 -11.23 8.08 9.18
N GLY A 128 -10.89 8.14 7.89
CA GLY A 128 -11.06 9.30 7.03
C GLY A 128 -9.83 10.21 6.93
N ASP A 129 -8.85 10.07 7.82
CA ASP A 129 -7.61 10.84 7.70
C ASP A 129 -6.78 10.34 6.50
N VAL A 130 -6.14 11.30 5.85
CA VAL A 130 -5.28 11.07 4.68
C VAL A 130 -3.84 11.36 5.05
N VAL A 131 -2.93 10.53 4.58
CA VAL A 131 -1.49 10.74 4.69
C VAL A 131 -0.86 10.76 3.31
N VAL A 132 0.06 11.68 3.10
CA VAL A 132 0.98 11.67 1.94
C VAL A 132 2.37 11.38 2.49
N GLN A 133 2.88 10.20 2.13
CA GLN A 133 4.20 9.73 2.55
C GLN A 133 5.19 9.96 1.40
N ASN A 134 6.12 10.88 1.60
CA ASN A 134 7.08 11.31 0.58
C ASN A 134 8.44 10.62 0.73
N GLY A 135 8.48 9.27 0.69
CA GLY A 135 9.72 8.53 0.85
C GLY A 135 10.44 8.78 2.18
N THR A 136 9.74 9.30 3.18
CA THR A 136 10.31 9.56 4.49
C THR A 136 10.40 8.27 5.30
N ARG A 137 11.39 8.20 6.16
CA ARG A 137 11.55 7.11 7.12
C ARG A 137 10.38 7.10 8.09
N HIS A 138 9.70 5.96 8.23
CA HIS A 138 8.50 5.83 9.04
C HIS A 138 8.24 4.39 9.48
N ARG A 139 7.37 4.25 10.47
CA ARG A 139 6.71 2.99 10.80
C ARG A 139 5.26 3.21 11.19
N TRP A 140 4.48 2.14 11.07
CA TRP A 140 3.08 2.12 11.44
C TRP A 140 2.89 1.31 12.73
N ARG A 141 2.01 1.78 13.60
CA ARG A 141 1.62 1.09 14.83
C ARG A 141 0.12 1.21 15.04
N VAL A 142 -0.55 0.09 15.25
CA VAL A 142 -1.97 0.09 15.63
C VAL A 142 -2.12 0.66 17.04
N VAL A 143 -3.10 1.54 17.22
CA VAL A 143 -3.45 2.12 18.51
C VAL A 143 -4.67 1.42 19.07
N GLY A 144 -4.49 0.72 20.19
CA GLY A 144 -5.53 -0.14 20.79
C GLY A 144 -5.39 -1.60 20.35
N ASP A 145 -6.48 -2.33 20.51
CA ASP A 145 -6.58 -3.78 20.34
C ASP A 145 -7.37 -4.21 19.09
N VAL A 146 -7.83 -3.25 18.31
CA VAL A 146 -8.61 -3.48 17.08
C VAL A 146 -7.70 -3.26 15.87
N PRO A 147 -7.69 -4.18 14.89
CA PRO A 147 -6.94 -4.00 13.65
C PRO A 147 -7.32 -2.71 12.93
N ALA A 148 -6.36 -2.12 12.24
CA ALA A 148 -6.54 -0.94 11.42
C ALA A 148 -6.40 -1.25 9.94
N THR A 149 -7.26 -0.69 9.09
CA THR A 149 -7.24 -0.90 7.65
C THR A 149 -7.00 0.40 6.91
N MET A 150 -6.01 0.41 6.04
CA MET A 150 -5.65 1.53 5.18
C MET A 150 -5.71 1.11 3.71
N ALA A 151 -6.31 1.94 2.87
CA ALA A 151 -6.10 1.87 1.43
C ALA A 151 -4.94 2.80 1.06
N ALA A 152 -4.01 2.32 0.24
CA ALA A 152 -2.86 3.09 -0.19
C ALA A 152 -2.61 2.98 -1.70
N PHE A 153 -2.30 4.13 -2.31
CA PHE A 153 -1.86 4.23 -3.68
C PHE A 153 -0.39 4.68 -3.69
N ILE A 154 0.48 3.82 -4.20
CA ILE A 154 1.93 3.94 -4.13
C ILE A 154 2.46 4.22 -5.52
N ILE A 155 3.23 5.26 -5.69
CA ILE A 155 3.88 5.63 -6.95
C ILE A 155 5.39 5.59 -6.75
N GLY A 156 6.08 4.76 -7.53
CA GLY A 156 7.53 4.70 -7.51
C GLY A 156 8.16 6.03 -7.96
N ALA A 157 9.14 6.50 -7.21
CA ALA A 157 9.74 7.81 -7.40
C ALA A 157 11.26 7.76 -7.45
N HIS A 158 11.87 8.74 -8.12
CA HIS A 158 13.30 8.95 -8.04
C HIS A 158 13.70 9.56 -6.70
N ARG A 159 14.70 8.98 -6.08
CA ARG A 159 15.41 9.63 -4.99
C ARG A 159 16.40 10.64 -5.56
N LEU A 160 16.31 11.88 -5.12
CA LEU A 160 17.25 12.97 -5.46
C LEU A 160 18.45 12.95 -4.51
#